data_f93040169d34dba27804726c3ffbe8f5
#
_entry.id   f93040169d34dba27804726c3ffbe8f5
#
_cell.length_a   1.000
_cell.length_b   1.000
_cell.length_c   1.000
_cell.angle_alpha   90.00
_cell.angle_beta   90.00
_cell.angle_gamma   90.00
#
_symmetry.space_group_name_H-M   'P 1'
#
loop_
_entity.id
_entity.type
_entity.pdbx_description
1 polymer ?
#
loop_
_entity_poly.entity_id
_entity_poly.type
_entity_poly.pdbx_seq_one_letter_code
_entity_poly.pdbx_strand_id
1 'polypeptide(L)'
;MKMMDAKEIINFISNSKKSTPVKVYIKGNNLSSLSYGAIQAFVEDKSGVLFGEWDEVSSFLKENETMISDYAIENDRRNSAIPLLDLKNINARIEPGAVIRDQVEIGDGVVIMMGAMINIGAVIGEGSMIDMNAVLGGRATVGKNCHIGAGTVLAGVIEPPSAKPVIVEDDVVIGANVVVLEGVTVGKGAIVAAGAVVTKDVEPYTLVAGTPARVLKEIDEGTKAKTEIVEELRKLDN
;
A
#
# COMPACT_ATOMS: atom_id res chain seq x y z
N MET A 1 -13.13 12.36 2.92
CA MET A 1 -12.00 11.50 3.35
C MET A 1 -11.36 12.15 4.57
N LYS A 2 -11.20 11.41 5.67
CA LYS A 2 -10.57 11.94 6.89
C LYS A 2 -9.13 11.41 6.94
N MET A 3 -8.18 12.21 6.52
CA MET A 3 -6.75 11.88 6.59
C MET A 3 -6.35 11.69 8.06
N MET A 4 -5.73 10.55 8.39
CA MET A 4 -5.15 10.30 9.71
C MET A 4 -4.01 11.28 9.97
N ASP A 5 -3.99 11.86 11.16
CA ASP A 5 -2.83 12.64 11.58
C ASP A 5 -1.68 11.73 12.05
N ALA A 6 -0.48 12.30 12.21
CA ALA A 6 0.69 11.51 12.59
C ALA A 6 0.55 10.90 13.99
N LYS A 7 -0.13 11.57 14.93
CA LYS A 7 -0.33 11.05 16.29
C LYS A 7 -1.31 9.89 16.30
N GLU A 8 -2.38 9.97 15.49
CA GLU A 8 -3.33 8.87 15.31
C GLU A 8 -2.61 7.63 14.76
N ILE A 9 -1.73 7.79 13.76
CA ILE A 9 -0.93 6.69 13.20
C ILE A 9 0.05 6.11 14.22
N ILE A 10 0.80 6.96 14.94
CA ILE A 10 1.73 6.51 15.99
C ILE A 10 0.98 5.71 17.06
N ASN A 11 -0.16 6.21 17.52
CA ASN A 11 -1.00 5.52 18.49
C ASN A 11 -1.53 4.19 17.94
N PHE A 12 -1.96 4.15 16.68
CA PHE A 12 -2.42 2.93 16.03
C PHE A 12 -1.29 1.88 16.00
N ILE A 13 -0.08 2.25 15.56
CA ILE A 13 1.06 1.35 15.48
C ILE A 13 1.50 0.86 16.87
N SER A 14 1.60 1.77 17.84
CA SER A 14 2.09 1.45 19.18
C SER A 14 1.14 0.53 19.96
N ASN A 15 -0.16 0.71 19.78
CA ASN A 15 -1.19 -0.07 20.48
C ASN A 15 -1.61 -1.33 19.70
N SER A 16 -1.20 -1.49 18.45
CA SER A 16 -1.51 -2.68 17.67
C SER A 16 -0.84 -3.92 18.23
N LYS A 17 -1.62 -5.00 18.41
CA LYS A 17 -1.07 -6.31 18.76
C LYS A 17 -0.14 -6.78 17.65
N LYS A 18 1.08 -7.13 18.01
CA LYS A 18 2.03 -7.75 17.07
C LYS A 18 1.56 -9.18 16.78
N SER A 19 1.52 -9.55 15.51
CA SER A 19 1.01 -10.85 15.09
C SER A 19 1.99 -11.58 14.17
N THR A 20 1.98 -12.90 14.29
CA THR A 20 2.72 -13.84 13.43
C THR A 20 1.73 -14.91 12.97
N PRO A 21 0.80 -14.58 12.07
CA PRO A 21 -0.18 -15.54 11.60
C PRO A 21 0.50 -16.63 10.76
N VAL A 22 0.01 -17.85 10.93
CA VAL A 22 0.47 -19.01 10.17
C VAL A 22 -0.73 -19.75 9.59
N LYS A 23 -0.47 -20.40 8.45
CA LYS A 23 -1.33 -21.42 7.87
C LYS A 23 -0.57 -22.74 7.93
N VAL A 24 -1.18 -23.76 8.51
CA VAL A 24 -0.53 -25.06 8.71
C VAL A 24 -1.36 -26.17 8.11
N TYR A 25 -0.77 -26.94 7.26
CA TYR A 25 -1.31 -28.22 6.79
C TYR A 25 -0.86 -29.31 7.75
N ILE A 26 -1.78 -30.10 8.26
CA ILE A 26 -1.48 -31.21 9.18
C ILE A 26 -1.92 -32.55 8.58
N LYS A 27 -1.19 -33.61 8.95
CA LYS A 27 -1.51 -35.00 8.64
C LYS A 27 -1.33 -35.84 9.90
N GLY A 28 -2.23 -36.79 10.11
CA GLY A 28 -2.18 -37.62 11.34
C GLY A 28 -3.28 -38.64 11.43
N ASN A 29 -3.69 -38.96 12.66
CA ASN A 29 -4.79 -39.87 12.94
C ASN A 29 -5.70 -39.28 14.01
N ASN A 30 -7.01 -39.52 13.88
CA ASN A 30 -8.04 -39.04 14.80
C ASN A 30 -8.00 -37.51 15.03
N LEU A 31 -7.59 -36.76 14.01
CA LEU A 31 -7.43 -35.30 14.10
C LEU A 31 -8.77 -34.61 14.39
N SER A 32 -9.89 -35.16 13.91
CA SER A 32 -11.23 -34.65 14.17
C SER A 32 -11.64 -34.66 15.66
N SER A 33 -10.95 -35.45 16.49
CA SER A 33 -11.21 -35.53 17.92
C SER A 33 -10.45 -34.50 18.77
N LEU A 34 -9.51 -33.74 18.17
CA LEU A 34 -8.68 -32.76 18.86
C LEU A 34 -9.44 -31.49 19.18
N SER A 35 -9.05 -30.81 20.26
CA SER A 35 -9.55 -29.47 20.60
C SER A 35 -8.59 -28.42 20.07
N TYR A 36 -9.08 -27.55 19.20
CA TYR A 36 -8.30 -26.54 18.50
C TYR A 36 -8.26 -25.17 19.19
N GLY A 37 -9.03 -25.00 20.28
CA GLY A 37 -9.07 -23.75 21.05
C GLY A 37 -9.41 -22.52 20.17
N ALA A 38 -8.53 -21.52 20.13
CA ALA A 38 -8.68 -20.32 19.32
C ALA A 38 -8.22 -20.50 17.87
N ILE A 39 -7.59 -21.62 17.52
CA ILE A 39 -7.11 -21.93 16.18
C ILE A 39 -8.30 -22.22 15.26
N GLN A 40 -8.42 -21.51 14.15
CA GLN A 40 -9.41 -21.84 13.13
C GLN A 40 -8.97 -23.11 12.38
N ALA A 41 -9.75 -24.17 12.49
CA ALA A 41 -9.41 -25.49 11.97
C ALA A 41 -10.44 -25.99 10.95
N PHE A 42 -9.94 -26.46 9.80
CA PHE A 42 -10.69 -27.19 8.80
C PHE A 42 -10.07 -28.58 8.71
N VAL A 43 -10.61 -29.54 9.45
CA VAL A 43 -9.94 -30.81 9.73
C VAL A 43 -10.87 -32.00 9.54
N GLU A 44 -10.37 -33.01 8.87
CA GLU A 44 -10.91 -34.37 8.81
C GLU A 44 -10.05 -35.28 9.69
N ASP A 45 -10.38 -36.58 9.72
CA ASP A 45 -9.73 -37.54 10.61
C ASP A 45 -8.23 -37.75 10.33
N LYS A 46 -7.81 -37.58 9.08
CA LYS A 46 -6.45 -37.86 8.59
C LYS A 46 -5.64 -36.63 8.20
N SER A 47 -6.29 -35.52 7.91
CA SER A 47 -5.65 -34.30 7.42
C SER A 47 -6.47 -33.07 7.74
N GLY A 48 -5.84 -31.89 7.66
CA GLY A 48 -6.53 -30.62 7.85
C GLY A 48 -5.67 -29.41 7.58
N VAL A 49 -6.31 -28.25 7.66
CA VAL A 49 -5.67 -26.94 7.55
C VAL A 49 -6.03 -26.12 8.77
N LEU A 50 -5.02 -25.51 9.37
CA LEU A 50 -5.12 -24.64 10.55
C LEU A 50 -4.73 -23.22 10.19
N PHE A 51 -5.42 -22.23 10.77
CA PHE A 51 -5.07 -20.81 10.71
C PHE A 51 -5.05 -20.26 12.13
N GLY A 52 -3.96 -19.60 12.53
CA GLY A 52 -3.83 -19.05 13.87
C GLY A 52 -2.54 -18.28 14.08
N GLU A 53 -2.38 -17.75 15.28
CA GLU A 53 -1.12 -17.15 15.73
C GLU A 53 -0.08 -18.25 16.03
N TRP A 54 1.18 -17.96 15.67
CA TRP A 54 2.27 -18.94 15.80
C TRP A 54 2.41 -19.49 17.23
N ASP A 55 2.29 -18.65 18.24
CA ASP A 55 2.45 -19.10 19.62
C ASP A 55 1.40 -20.15 20.02
N GLU A 56 0.14 -19.96 19.58
CA GLU A 56 -0.95 -20.90 19.82
C GLU A 56 -0.77 -22.17 19.01
N VAL A 57 -0.48 -22.01 17.70
CA VAL A 57 -0.32 -23.15 16.78
C VAL A 57 0.90 -23.99 17.14
N SER A 58 2.04 -23.38 17.49
CA SER A 58 3.25 -24.12 17.87
C SER A 58 3.06 -24.93 19.15
N SER A 59 2.32 -24.38 20.12
CA SER A 59 1.95 -25.10 21.35
C SER A 59 1.05 -26.30 21.03
N PHE A 60 0.02 -26.07 20.21
CA PHE A 60 -0.90 -27.11 19.75
C PHE A 60 -0.18 -28.26 19.04
N LEU A 61 0.73 -27.96 18.11
CA LEU A 61 1.49 -28.98 17.38
C LEU A 61 2.34 -29.82 18.32
N LYS A 62 2.97 -29.19 19.32
CA LYS A 62 3.79 -29.87 20.32
C LYS A 62 2.96 -30.76 21.24
N GLU A 63 1.83 -30.29 21.70
CA GLU A 63 0.94 -31.03 22.62
C GLU A 63 0.31 -32.25 21.95
N ASN A 64 0.16 -32.24 20.61
CA ASN A 64 -0.49 -33.28 19.84
C ASN A 64 0.47 -34.04 18.92
N GLU A 65 1.78 -34.04 19.20
CA GLU A 65 2.81 -34.68 18.38
C GLU A 65 2.62 -36.19 18.14
N THR A 66 1.91 -36.86 19.04
CA THR A 66 1.58 -38.29 18.91
C THR A 66 0.47 -38.58 17.91
N MET A 67 -0.40 -37.60 17.65
CA MET A 67 -1.53 -37.70 16.72
C MET A 67 -1.23 -37.03 15.36
N ILE A 68 -0.37 -36.03 15.35
CA ILE A 68 0.08 -35.31 14.15
C ILE A 68 1.39 -35.94 13.68
N SER A 69 1.34 -36.70 12.59
CA SER A 69 2.50 -37.40 12.04
C SER A 69 3.40 -36.53 11.14
N ASP A 70 2.82 -35.45 10.57
CA ASP A 70 3.54 -34.57 9.65
C ASP A 70 2.80 -33.23 9.53
N TYR A 71 3.52 -32.14 9.23
CA TYR A 71 2.93 -30.84 8.97
C TYR A 71 3.82 -29.96 8.09
N ALA A 72 3.19 -29.02 7.38
CA ALA A 72 3.87 -27.96 6.63
C ALA A 72 3.32 -26.59 7.04
N ILE A 73 4.21 -25.63 7.21
CA ILE A 73 3.86 -24.27 7.69
C ILE A 73 4.12 -23.26 6.59
N GLU A 74 3.12 -22.41 6.33
CA GLU A 74 3.24 -21.20 5.52
C GLU A 74 3.08 -19.97 6.43
N ASN A 75 4.00 -19.00 6.31
CA ASN A 75 3.81 -17.69 6.90
C ASN A 75 4.50 -16.62 6.05
N ASP A 76 4.02 -15.37 6.12
CA ASP A 76 4.49 -14.25 5.30
C ASP A 76 4.99 -13.06 6.13
N ARG A 77 4.81 -13.12 7.47
CA ARG A 77 5.18 -12.01 8.37
C ARG A 77 5.50 -12.50 9.76
N ARG A 78 6.28 -11.69 10.50
CA ARG A 78 6.58 -11.93 11.91
C ARG A 78 6.45 -10.63 12.70
N ASN A 79 5.77 -10.68 13.85
CA ASN A 79 5.55 -9.52 14.74
C ASN A 79 5.03 -8.28 13.99
N SER A 80 4.18 -8.49 12.99
CA SER A 80 3.61 -7.40 12.21
C SER A 80 2.55 -6.65 13.03
N ALA A 81 2.68 -5.32 13.05
CA ALA A 81 1.75 -4.47 13.80
C ALA A 81 0.54 -4.03 12.99
N ILE A 82 0.68 -3.95 11.68
CA ILE A 82 -0.32 -3.38 10.78
C ILE A 82 -0.63 -4.41 9.70
N PRO A 83 -1.88 -4.88 9.61
CA PRO A 83 -2.29 -5.79 8.55
C PRO A 83 -2.25 -5.10 7.18
N LEU A 84 -2.45 -5.87 6.13
CA LEU A 84 -2.77 -5.34 4.81
C LEU A 84 -4.24 -4.90 4.76
N LEU A 85 -4.52 -3.94 3.90
CA LEU A 85 -5.86 -3.44 3.65
C LEU A 85 -6.75 -4.56 3.07
N ASP A 86 -7.98 -4.66 3.53
CA ASP A 86 -8.96 -5.57 2.93
C ASP A 86 -9.46 -5.00 1.59
N LEU A 87 -9.04 -5.63 0.51
CA LEU A 87 -9.27 -5.15 -0.85
C LEU A 87 -10.62 -5.56 -1.45
N LYS A 88 -11.38 -6.47 -0.81
CA LYS A 88 -12.54 -7.13 -1.43
C LYS A 88 -13.69 -6.20 -1.84
N ASN A 89 -13.81 -5.04 -1.17
CA ASN A 89 -14.93 -4.12 -1.37
C ASN A 89 -14.47 -2.71 -1.81
N ILE A 90 -13.27 -2.60 -2.38
CA ILE A 90 -12.72 -1.33 -2.87
C ILE A 90 -13.06 -1.18 -4.34
N ASN A 91 -13.69 -0.07 -4.73
CA ASN A 91 -14.04 0.23 -6.11
C ASN A 91 -12.82 0.75 -6.89
N ALA A 92 -11.80 -0.10 -7.03
CA ALA A 92 -10.54 0.20 -7.69
C ALA A 92 -9.99 -1.03 -8.41
N ARG A 93 -9.12 -0.85 -9.40
CA ARG A 93 -8.35 -1.92 -10.01
C ARG A 93 -6.99 -2.02 -9.31
N ILE A 94 -6.77 -3.13 -8.63
CA ILE A 94 -5.53 -3.37 -7.88
C ILE A 94 -4.88 -4.64 -8.43
N GLU A 95 -3.73 -4.47 -9.04
CA GLU A 95 -3.01 -5.54 -9.70
C GLU A 95 -2.24 -6.42 -8.70
N PRO A 96 -1.96 -7.69 -9.06
CA PRO A 96 -1.21 -8.61 -8.20
C PRO A 96 0.16 -8.07 -7.79
N GLY A 97 0.54 -8.29 -6.52
CA GLY A 97 1.84 -7.87 -5.99
C GLY A 97 1.87 -6.43 -5.47
N ALA A 98 0.80 -5.67 -5.57
CA ALA A 98 0.66 -4.42 -4.83
C ALA A 98 0.54 -4.71 -3.32
N VAL A 99 1.30 -3.98 -2.49
CA VAL A 99 1.30 -4.11 -1.04
C VAL A 99 0.73 -2.83 -0.43
N ILE A 100 -0.47 -2.93 0.12
CA ILE A 100 -1.22 -1.79 0.67
C ILE A 100 -1.49 -2.06 2.13
N ARG A 101 -1.03 -1.19 3.01
CA ARG A 101 -1.25 -1.32 4.46
C ARG A 101 -2.65 -0.86 4.84
N ASP A 102 -3.15 -1.38 5.95
CA ASP A 102 -4.40 -0.90 6.56
C ASP A 102 -4.35 0.62 6.82
N GLN A 103 -5.50 1.26 6.91
CA GLN A 103 -5.68 2.71 7.05
C GLN A 103 -5.17 3.53 5.84
N VAL A 104 -5.11 2.92 4.65
CA VAL A 104 -4.95 3.63 3.38
C VAL A 104 -6.33 3.93 2.81
N GLU A 105 -6.54 5.16 2.36
CA GLU A 105 -7.79 5.55 1.69
C GLU A 105 -7.61 5.54 0.17
N ILE A 106 -8.49 4.84 -0.53
CA ILE A 106 -8.46 4.69 -2.00
C ILE A 106 -9.80 5.16 -2.55
N GLY A 107 -9.76 6.15 -3.43
CA GLY A 107 -10.93 6.68 -4.13
C GLY A 107 -11.44 5.75 -5.23
N ASP A 108 -12.64 6.05 -5.74
CA ASP A 108 -13.26 5.29 -6.81
C ASP A 108 -12.46 5.39 -8.12
N GLY A 109 -12.43 4.32 -8.89
CA GLY A 109 -11.77 4.29 -10.18
C GLY A 109 -10.24 4.38 -10.15
N VAL A 110 -9.63 4.27 -8.96
CA VAL A 110 -8.17 4.23 -8.83
C VAL A 110 -7.59 2.97 -9.45
N VAL A 111 -6.43 3.10 -10.09
CA VAL A 111 -5.65 1.98 -10.60
C VAL A 111 -4.33 1.89 -9.87
N ILE A 112 -4.06 0.74 -9.26
CA ILE A 112 -2.79 0.44 -8.56
C ILE A 112 -2.12 -0.72 -9.27
N MET A 113 -0.94 -0.46 -9.83
CA MET A 113 -0.21 -1.43 -10.63
C MET A 113 0.69 -2.32 -9.77
N MET A 114 1.25 -3.37 -10.40
CA MET A 114 2.07 -4.40 -9.78
C MET A 114 3.26 -3.82 -9.02
N GLY A 115 3.48 -4.34 -7.80
CA GLY A 115 4.64 -3.95 -6.97
C GLY A 115 4.54 -2.59 -6.29
N ALA A 116 3.45 -1.84 -6.46
CA ALA A 116 3.25 -0.59 -5.73
C ALA A 116 3.22 -0.84 -4.21
N MET A 117 3.92 -0.01 -3.44
CA MET A 117 4.03 -0.09 -1.98
C MET A 117 3.37 1.14 -1.35
N ILE A 118 2.25 0.94 -0.66
CA ILE A 118 1.46 2.05 -0.10
C ILE A 118 1.38 1.90 1.41
N ASN A 119 1.95 2.88 2.11
CA ASN A 119 2.07 2.84 3.57
C ASN A 119 0.86 3.49 4.25
N ILE A 120 0.69 3.18 5.54
CA ILE A 120 -0.40 3.63 6.41
C ILE A 120 -0.65 5.15 6.31
N GLY A 121 -1.92 5.53 6.28
CA GLY A 121 -2.35 6.92 6.24
C GLY A 121 -2.15 7.62 4.89
N ALA A 122 -1.70 6.90 3.86
CA ALA A 122 -1.69 7.44 2.51
C ALA A 122 -3.14 7.58 1.97
N VAL A 123 -3.34 8.59 1.12
CA VAL A 123 -4.63 8.89 0.51
C VAL A 123 -4.45 8.98 -1.00
N ILE A 124 -5.30 8.31 -1.76
CA ILE A 124 -5.28 8.32 -3.22
C ILE A 124 -6.66 8.76 -3.72
N GLY A 125 -6.70 9.89 -4.41
CA GLY A 125 -7.92 10.48 -4.96
C GLY A 125 -8.45 9.72 -6.17
N GLU A 126 -9.75 9.88 -6.39
CA GLU A 126 -10.54 9.30 -7.46
C GLU A 126 -9.86 9.38 -8.83
N GLY A 127 -9.92 8.33 -9.64
CA GLY A 127 -9.42 8.28 -11.00
C GLY A 127 -7.88 8.33 -11.14
N SER A 128 -7.13 8.32 -10.04
CA SER A 128 -5.67 8.36 -10.08
C SER A 128 -5.05 7.00 -10.37
N MET A 129 -3.85 7.01 -10.98
CA MET A 129 -3.07 5.81 -11.25
C MET A 129 -1.75 5.84 -10.48
N ILE A 130 -1.48 4.77 -9.76
CA ILE A 130 -0.21 4.49 -9.10
C ILE A 130 0.47 3.40 -9.88
N ASP A 131 1.50 3.74 -10.62
CA ASP A 131 2.14 2.85 -11.58
C ASP A 131 3.11 1.85 -10.89
N MET A 132 3.71 0.94 -11.66
CA MET A 132 4.49 -0.20 -11.17
C MET A 132 5.63 0.24 -10.24
N ASN A 133 5.76 -0.48 -9.12
CA ASN A 133 6.82 -0.25 -8.12
C ASN A 133 6.87 1.18 -7.54
N ALA A 134 5.84 1.98 -7.69
CA ALA A 134 5.78 3.26 -7.01
C ALA A 134 5.63 3.09 -5.49
N VAL A 135 6.24 3.98 -4.72
CA VAL A 135 6.22 3.96 -3.25
C VAL A 135 5.53 5.21 -2.73
N LEU A 136 4.41 5.02 -2.05
CA LEU A 136 3.74 6.07 -1.29
C LEU A 136 4.07 5.87 0.20
N GLY A 137 4.90 6.76 0.73
CA GLY A 137 5.26 6.77 2.14
C GLY A 137 4.09 7.11 3.05
N GLY A 138 4.27 6.96 4.35
CA GLY A 138 3.20 7.24 5.32
C GLY A 138 2.64 8.65 5.17
N ARG A 139 1.31 8.78 5.10
CA ARG A 139 0.57 10.03 4.94
C ARG A 139 0.73 10.73 3.58
N ALA A 140 1.46 10.17 2.61
CA ALA A 140 1.53 10.75 1.28
C ALA A 140 0.12 10.87 0.68
N THR A 141 -0.21 12.04 0.14
CA THR A 141 -1.52 12.33 -0.42
C THR A 141 -1.40 12.57 -1.92
N VAL A 142 -2.21 11.85 -2.68
CA VAL A 142 -2.38 12.02 -4.12
C VAL A 142 -3.81 12.47 -4.38
N GLY A 143 -3.96 13.58 -5.07
CA GLY A 143 -5.26 14.14 -5.48
C GLY A 143 -5.97 13.29 -6.53
N LYS A 144 -6.98 13.89 -7.16
CA LYS A 144 -7.76 13.22 -8.21
C LYS A 144 -7.07 13.30 -9.57
N ASN A 145 -7.37 12.30 -10.42
CA ASN A 145 -6.91 12.25 -11.81
C ASN A 145 -5.40 12.41 -11.96
N CYS A 146 -4.62 11.92 -11.01
CA CYS A 146 -3.16 11.97 -11.07
C CYS A 146 -2.59 10.72 -11.75
N HIS A 147 -1.39 10.88 -12.30
CA HIS A 147 -0.56 9.76 -12.72
C HIS A 147 0.77 9.77 -11.96
N ILE A 148 1.01 8.77 -11.15
CA ILE A 148 2.26 8.58 -10.41
C ILE A 148 3.06 7.51 -11.13
N GLY A 149 4.05 7.92 -11.90
CA GLY A 149 4.81 7.05 -12.80
C GLY A 149 5.63 5.97 -12.09
N ALA A 150 6.00 4.95 -12.84
CA ALA A 150 6.67 3.75 -12.33
C ALA A 150 7.95 4.08 -11.53
N GLY A 151 8.14 3.39 -10.40
CA GLY A 151 9.31 3.57 -9.53
C GLY A 151 9.38 4.91 -8.80
N THR A 152 8.35 5.75 -8.89
CA THR A 152 8.29 7.03 -8.16
C THR A 152 8.21 6.81 -6.66
N VAL A 153 8.91 7.65 -5.90
CA VAL A 153 8.87 7.67 -4.44
C VAL A 153 8.28 9.00 -3.95
N LEU A 154 7.11 8.93 -3.33
CA LEU A 154 6.57 10.02 -2.53
C LEU A 154 7.01 9.77 -1.09
N ALA A 155 7.94 10.58 -0.57
CA ALA A 155 8.53 10.36 0.74
C ALA A 155 7.46 10.41 1.83
N GLY A 156 7.53 9.44 2.74
CA GLY A 156 6.63 9.37 3.89
C GLY A 156 7.17 10.15 5.07
N VAL A 157 6.28 10.67 5.89
CA VAL A 157 6.64 11.27 7.15
C VAL A 157 5.64 10.91 8.25
N ILE A 158 6.14 10.22 9.26
CA ILE A 158 5.41 9.94 10.50
C ILE A 158 6.12 10.62 11.67
N GLU A 159 7.44 10.67 11.63
CA GLU A 159 8.29 11.30 12.63
C GLU A 159 9.14 12.41 11.99
N PRO A 160 9.17 13.62 12.60
CA PRO A 160 8.38 14.04 13.74
C PRO A 160 6.90 14.29 13.36
N PRO A 161 5.95 14.18 14.33
CA PRO A 161 4.50 14.34 14.06
C PRO A 161 4.14 15.71 13.48
N SER A 162 4.98 16.73 13.68
CA SER A 162 4.80 18.07 13.14
C SER A 162 5.21 18.21 11.66
N ALA A 163 5.91 17.23 11.10
CA ALA A 163 6.36 17.29 9.72
C ALA A 163 5.18 17.14 8.75
N LYS A 164 5.24 17.88 7.65
CA LYS A 164 4.22 17.83 6.60
C LYS A 164 4.46 16.63 5.68
N PRO A 165 3.41 15.89 5.28
CA PRO A 165 3.55 14.85 4.27
C PRO A 165 3.76 15.45 2.87
N VAL A 166 4.12 14.60 1.92
CA VAL A 166 4.04 14.93 0.50
C VAL A 166 2.57 15.09 0.11
N ILE A 167 2.27 16.16 -0.61
CA ILE A 167 0.95 16.42 -1.18
C ILE A 167 1.12 16.58 -2.70
N VAL A 168 0.45 15.73 -3.44
CA VAL A 168 0.27 15.87 -4.88
C VAL A 168 -1.18 16.30 -5.10
N GLU A 169 -1.38 17.50 -5.63
CA GLU A 169 -2.71 18.02 -5.90
C GLU A 169 -3.34 17.35 -7.15
N ASP A 170 -4.57 17.75 -7.51
CA ASP A 170 -5.31 17.15 -8.62
C ASP A 170 -4.61 17.37 -9.98
N ASP A 171 -4.89 16.47 -10.92
CA ASP A 171 -4.48 16.55 -12.34
C ASP A 171 -2.96 16.58 -12.55
N VAL A 172 -2.17 16.10 -11.59
CA VAL A 172 -0.70 16.07 -11.64
C VAL A 172 -0.20 14.83 -12.38
N VAL A 173 0.84 15.03 -13.21
CA VAL A 173 1.56 13.92 -13.85
C VAL A 173 3.00 13.87 -13.34
N ILE A 174 3.35 12.78 -12.69
CA ILE A 174 4.71 12.49 -12.23
C ILE A 174 5.31 11.39 -13.10
N GLY A 175 6.44 11.69 -13.75
CA GLY A 175 7.18 10.75 -14.59
C GLY A 175 7.84 9.62 -13.77
N ALA A 176 8.33 8.61 -14.46
CA ALA A 176 8.98 7.47 -13.83
C ALA A 176 10.23 7.84 -13.01
N ASN A 177 10.48 7.09 -11.92
CA ASN A 177 11.66 7.23 -11.04
C ASN A 177 11.85 8.64 -10.45
N VAL A 178 10.77 9.37 -10.23
CA VAL A 178 10.81 10.66 -9.52
C VAL A 178 10.88 10.42 -8.02
N VAL A 179 11.62 11.28 -7.32
CA VAL A 179 11.60 11.33 -5.84
C VAL A 179 11.05 12.69 -5.40
N VAL A 180 9.98 12.68 -4.63
CA VAL A 180 9.41 13.88 -3.99
C VAL A 180 9.72 13.81 -2.50
N LEU A 181 10.47 14.79 -1.97
CA LEU A 181 10.85 14.82 -0.55
C LEU A 181 9.67 15.22 0.34
N GLU A 182 9.75 14.82 1.61
CA GLU A 182 8.77 15.17 2.61
C GLU A 182 8.53 16.70 2.71
N GLY A 183 7.30 17.08 3.01
CA GLY A 183 6.88 18.47 3.13
C GLY A 183 6.60 19.19 1.82
N VAL A 184 6.92 18.57 0.68
CA VAL A 184 6.72 19.16 -0.65
C VAL A 184 5.27 19.03 -1.08
N THR A 185 4.74 20.13 -1.65
CA THR A 185 3.48 20.15 -2.38
C THR A 185 3.76 20.26 -3.88
N VAL A 186 3.20 19.34 -4.65
CA VAL A 186 3.18 19.42 -6.13
C VAL A 186 1.83 19.99 -6.54
N GLY A 187 1.85 21.21 -7.04
CA GLY A 187 0.65 22.00 -7.33
C GLY A 187 -0.18 21.42 -8.48
N LYS A 188 -1.47 21.77 -8.47
CA LYS A 188 -2.47 21.28 -9.42
C LYS A 188 -2.01 21.34 -10.87
N GLY A 189 -2.21 20.25 -11.61
CA GLY A 189 -1.90 20.16 -13.02
C GLY A 189 -0.41 20.31 -13.35
N ALA A 190 0.49 20.26 -12.36
CA ALA A 190 1.93 20.29 -12.60
C ALA A 190 2.43 18.98 -13.24
N ILE A 191 3.55 19.07 -13.92
CA ILE A 191 4.23 17.91 -14.51
C ILE A 191 5.64 17.83 -13.95
N VAL A 192 5.99 16.66 -13.43
CA VAL A 192 7.35 16.36 -12.97
C VAL A 192 7.98 15.38 -13.95
N ALA A 193 9.05 15.80 -14.60
CA ALA A 193 9.73 14.95 -15.58
C ALA A 193 10.42 13.74 -14.92
N ALA A 194 10.52 12.63 -15.66
CA ALA A 194 11.12 11.40 -15.17
C ALA A 194 12.53 11.62 -14.60
N GLY A 195 12.85 10.89 -13.51
CA GLY A 195 14.15 10.95 -12.83
C GLY A 195 14.41 12.22 -12.03
N ALA A 196 13.45 13.11 -11.88
CA ALA A 196 13.63 14.34 -11.11
C ALA A 196 13.64 14.06 -9.60
N VAL A 197 14.38 14.90 -8.85
CA VAL A 197 14.34 14.95 -7.36
C VAL A 197 13.74 16.28 -6.93
N VAL A 198 12.50 16.25 -6.47
CA VAL A 198 11.73 17.44 -6.08
C VAL A 198 11.99 17.76 -4.61
N THR A 199 12.65 18.88 -4.37
CA THR A 199 13.12 19.31 -3.04
C THR A 199 12.39 20.55 -2.53
N LYS A 200 11.50 21.14 -3.31
CA LYS A 200 10.71 22.33 -3.01
C LYS A 200 9.35 22.23 -3.65
N ASP A 201 8.40 22.98 -3.14
CA ASP A 201 7.06 23.07 -3.73
C ASP A 201 7.12 23.39 -5.23
N VAL A 202 6.21 22.78 -5.97
CA VAL A 202 6.05 22.97 -7.41
C VAL A 202 4.79 23.77 -7.65
N GLU A 203 4.92 24.91 -8.32
CA GLU A 203 3.79 25.76 -8.65
C GLU A 203 2.78 25.04 -9.57
N PRO A 204 1.50 25.32 -9.44
CA PRO A 204 0.49 24.77 -10.35
C PRO A 204 0.82 25.02 -11.81
N TYR A 205 0.46 24.06 -12.66
CA TYR A 205 0.62 24.15 -14.13
C TYR A 205 2.04 24.46 -14.61
N THR A 206 3.05 24.00 -13.88
CA THR A 206 4.45 24.11 -14.28
C THR A 206 5.07 22.74 -14.59
N LEU A 207 6.03 22.74 -15.51
CA LEU A 207 6.89 21.59 -15.80
C LEU A 207 8.22 21.76 -15.07
N VAL A 208 8.55 20.80 -14.22
CA VAL A 208 9.83 20.75 -13.51
C VAL A 208 10.64 19.52 -13.91
N ALA A 209 11.98 19.63 -13.89
CA ALA A 209 12.89 18.52 -14.17
C ALA A 209 14.24 18.67 -13.48
N GLY A 210 14.99 17.58 -13.40
CA GLY A 210 16.38 17.53 -12.95
C GLY A 210 16.55 17.17 -11.48
N THR A 211 17.82 17.12 -11.04
CA THR A 211 18.25 16.79 -9.69
C THR A 211 19.23 17.84 -9.18
N PRO A 212 18.79 18.77 -8.31
CA PRO A 212 17.42 18.97 -7.84
C PRO A 212 16.51 19.55 -8.97
N ALA A 213 15.21 19.27 -8.87
CA ALA A 213 14.21 19.75 -9.84
C ALA A 213 14.17 21.28 -9.92
N ARG A 214 14.03 21.79 -11.15
CA ARG A 214 13.88 23.21 -11.45
C ARG A 214 12.75 23.40 -12.46
N VAL A 215 12.08 24.54 -12.38
CA VAL A 215 11.06 24.92 -13.36
C VAL A 215 11.71 25.06 -14.72
N LEU A 216 11.18 24.37 -15.71
CA LEU A 216 11.57 24.49 -17.12
C LEU A 216 10.69 25.47 -17.86
N LYS A 217 9.38 25.40 -17.64
CA LYS A 217 8.37 26.26 -18.28
C LYS A 217 7.01 26.13 -17.63
N GLU A 218 6.12 27.06 -17.95
CA GLU A 218 4.68 26.87 -17.75
C GLU A 218 4.13 25.85 -18.76
N ILE A 219 3.06 25.17 -18.41
CA ILE A 219 2.45 24.14 -19.26
C ILE A 219 1.62 24.79 -20.34
N ASP A 220 2.02 24.57 -21.59
CA ASP A 220 1.32 24.94 -22.81
C ASP A 220 0.45 23.79 -23.35
N GLU A 221 -0.39 24.10 -24.35
CA GLU A 221 -1.27 23.08 -24.98
C GLU A 221 -0.49 21.91 -25.60
N GLY A 222 0.70 22.16 -26.15
CA GLY A 222 1.55 21.10 -26.70
C GLY A 222 2.12 20.17 -25.61
N THR A 223 2.32 20.67 -24.40
CA THR A 223 2.74 19.88 -23.25
C THR A 223 1.55 19.07 -22.70
N LYS A 224 0.36 19.66 -22.59
CA LYS A 224 -0.86 18.95 -22.17
C LYS A 224 -1.14 17.75 -23.09
N ALA A 225 -1.09 17.93 -24.40
CA ALA A 225 -1.33 16.85 -25.35
C ALA A 225 -0.35 15.68 -25.22
N LYS A 226 0.88 15.93 -24.75
CA LYS A 226 1.89 14.86 -24.53
C LYS A 226 1.75 14.13 -23.19
N THR A 227 0.99 14.68 -22.27
CA THR A 227 0.80 14.15 -20.90
C THR A 227 -0.66 13.87 -20.61
N GLU A 228 -1.47 13.80 -21.67
CA GLU A 228 -2.90 13.50 -21.58
C GLU A 228 -3.11 12.15 -20.86
N ILE A 229 -4.01 12.17 -19.91
CA ILE A 229 -4.41 10.99 -19.17
C ILE A 229 -5.50 10.27 -19.97
N VAL A 230 -5.24 9.02 -20.32
CA VAL A 230 -6.17 8.17 -21.08
C VAL A 230 -7.15 7.54 -20.11
N GLU A 231 -8.40 8.00 -20.10
CA GLU A 231 -9.45 7.52 -19.19
C GLU A 231 -9.78 6.03 -19.39
N GLU A 232 -9.67 5.52 -20.62
CA GLU A 232 -9.94 4.11 -20.96
C GLU A 232 -9.08 3.14 -20.15
N LEU A 233 -7.87 3.53 -19.76
CA LEU A 233 -6.99 2.70 -18.93
C LEU A 233 -7.45 2.62 -17.47
N ARG A 234 -8.42 3.42 -17.07
CA ARG A 234 -8.95 3.52 -15.69
C ARG A 234 -10.36 2.96 -15.55
N LYS A 235 -11.00 2.55 -16.65
CA LYS A 235 -12.31 1.91 -16.60
C LYS A 235 -12.24 0.59 -15.84
N LEU A 236 -13.19 0.40 -14.93
CA LEU A 236 -13.32 -0.82 -14.12
C LEU A 236 -14.29 -1.81 -14.76
N ASP A 237 -15.26 -1.31 -15.53
CA ASP A 237 -16.29 -2.11 -16.20
C ASP A 237 -15.92 -2.30 -17.69
N ASN A 238 -16.16 -3.53 -18.18
CA ASN A 238 -16.05 -3.89 -19.62
C ASN A 238 -17.38 -3.64 -20.31
#